data_296382db6a008a17554f11aa5c96eda7
#
_entry.id   296382db6a008a17554f11aa5c96eda7
#
_cell.length_a   1.000
_cell.length_b   1.000
_cell.length_c   1.000
_cell.angle_alpha   90.00
_cell.angle_beta   90.00
_cell.angle_gamma   90.00
#
_symmetry.space_group_name_H-M   'P 1'
#
loop_
_entity.id
_entity.type
_entity.pdbx_description
1 polymer ?
#
loop_
_entity_poly.entity_id
_entity_poly.type
_entity_poly.pdbx_seq_one_letter_code
_entity_poly.pdbx_strand_id
1 'polypeptide(L)'
;MARTDPGFVSRIVFLLLPTTPHDKKRPPTGAHSLFWLSIFFNGATFSYMSQPDFQPTLVGPTITVRPISADDWKDLFAAGSDPKIWEVHPVPDRYTEAGFRKFFDGAVDSKMGFAFVDRANGRLIGSSRYYGYEPESGEIEIGWTFLARSHWGGAANREVKGLMLDHAFTFADTVVFWVGEQNWRSQGAMTKIGGRKREGLFTRALSGETPYFIFEITKARYESGGRTLLA
;
A
#
# COMPACT_ATOMS: atom_id res chain seq x y z
N MET A 1 46.02 -21.63 -11.43
CA MET A 1 45.85 -20.79 -12.62
C MET A 1 44.35 -20.69 -12.90
N ALA A 2 43.73 -19.66 -12.44
CA ALA A 2 42.33 -19.38 -12.69
C ALA A 2 42.25 -18.16 -13.61
N ARG A 3 41.53 -18.29 -14.71
CA ARG A 3 41.26 -17.20 -15.66
C ARG A 3 40.06 -16.42 -15.17
N THR A 4 40.28 -15.14 -14.98
CA THR A 4 39.22 -14.15 -14.72
C THR A 4 38.70 -13.63 -16.06
N ASP A 5 37.41 -13.64 -16.24
CA ASP A 5 36.67 -13.06 -17.37
C ASP A 5 36.31 -11.60 -17.06
N PRO A 6 36.56 -10.61 -17.92
CA PRO A 6 36.26 -9.21 -17.61
C PRO A 6 34.86 -8.83 -18.03
N GLY A 7 34.21 -8.08 -17.13
CA GLY A 7 32.86 -7.60 -17.13
C GLY A 7 32.33 -6.87 -18.37
N PHE A 8 31.08 -7.11 -18.59
CA PHE A 8 30.25 -6.41 -19.58
C PHE A 8 29.73 -5.09 -18.95
N VAL A 9 30.38 -4.00 -19.28
CA VAL A 9 29.93 -2.65 -18.93
C VAL A 9 28.97 -2.15 -20.02
N SER A 10 27.69 -2.15 -19.76
CA SER A 10 26.66 -1.57 -20.65
C SER A 10 26.70 -0.05 -20.54
N ARG A 11 27.28 0.62 -21.56
CA ARG A 11 27.23 2.08 -21.70
C ARG A 11 25.87 2.46 -22.30
N ILE A 12 25.01 3.13 -21.53
CA ILE A 12 23.83 3.82 -22.05
C ILE A 12 24.32 5.12 -22.70
N VAL A 13 24.22 5.20 -24.02
CA VAL A 13 24.48 6.43 -24.78
C VAL A 13 23.13 7.12 -25.03
N PHE A 14 22.92 8.27 -24.39
CA PHE A 14 21.81 9.16 -24.74
C PHE A 14 22.16 9.91 -26.03
N LEU A 15 21.47 9.57 -27.12
CA LEU A 15 21.49 10.40 -28.33
C LEU A 15 20.44 11.50 -28.20
N LEU A 16 20.88 12.72 -27.98
CA LEU A 16 20.05 13.91 -28.12
C LEU A 16 19.92 14.25 -29.61
N LEU A 17 18.75 14.11 -30.19
CA LEU A 17 18.41 14.62 -31.52
C LEU A 17 18.04 16.11 -31.39
N PRO A 18 18.48 16.98 -32.32
CA PRO A 18 18.18 18.40 -32.27
C PRO A 18 16.71 18.68 -32.60
N THR A 19 16.07 19.46 -31.77
CA THR A 19 14.73 19.98 -32.01
C THR A 19 14.79 21.18 -32.95
N THR A 20 14.10 21.11 -34.07
CA THR A 20 13.79 22.29 -34.90
C THR A 20 12.55 23.00 -34.36
N PRO A 21 12.51 24.35 -34.37
CA PRO A 21 11.36 25.08 -33.88
C PRO A 21 10.37 25.36 -35.02
N HIS A 22 9.14 24.92 -34.89
CA HIS A 22 7.97 25.65 -35.41
C HIS A 22 6.64 24.98 -35.01
N ASP A 23 5.87 25.70 -34.37
CA ASP A 23 4.48 26.15 -34.50
C ASP A 23 3.59 25.93 -33.26
N LYS A 24 3.10 27.08 -32.78
CA LYS A 24 2.17 27.19 -31.66
C LYS A 24 0.76 26.84 -32.13
N LYS A 25 0.17 25.74 -31.62
CA LYS A 25 -1.28 25.64 -31.39
C LYS A 25 -1.51 24.72 -30.20
N ARG A 26 -2.15 25.22 -29.13
CA ARG A 26 -2.62 24.45 -27.97
C ARG A 26 -3.69 23.47 -28.41
N PRO A 27 -3.63 22.19 -28.01
CA PRO A 27 -4.78 21.31 -28.03
C PRO A 27 -5.62 21.45 -26.74
N PRO A 28 -6.92 21.11 -26.79
CA PRO A 28 -7.86 21.30 -25.70
C PRO A 28 -7.63 20.31 -24.55
N THR A 29 -7.96 20.76 -23.35
CA THR A 29 -7.98 20.02 -22.10
C THR A 29 -8.90 18.80 -22.16
N GLY A 30 -8.39 17.63 -21.72
CA GLY A 30 -9.22 16.50 -21.31
C GLY A 30 -9.13 15.27 -22.20
N ALA A 31 -8.09 14.48 -22.02
CA ALA A 31 -8.08 13.02 -22.19
C ALA A 31 -6.69 12.51 -21.78
N HIS A 32 -6.62 11.68 -20.78
CA HIS A 32 -5.40 10.93 -20.48
C HIS A 32 -5.20 9.89 -21.60
N SER A 33 -4.46 10.30 -22.64
CA SER A 33 -4.03 9.43 -23.71
C SER A 33 -2.88 8.57 -23.22
N LEU A 34 -3.10 7.27 -23.07
CA LEU A 34 -2.08 6.27 -22.86
C LEU A 34 -1.20 6.21 -24.12
N PHE A 35 -0.05 6.86 -24.10
CA PHE A 35 0.94 6.69 -25.15
C PHE A 35 1.65 5.35 -24.96
N TRP A 36 1.33 4.40 -25.85
CA TRP A 36 2.13 3.18 -26.02
C TRP A 36 3.40 3.56 -26.80
N LEU A 37 4.53 3.61 -26.10
CA LEU A 37 5.84 3.70 -26.74
C LEU A 37 6.41 2.29 -26.87
N SER A 38 6.28 1.69 -28.06
CA SER A 38 6.93 0.41 -28.39
C SER A 38 8.29 0.69 -29.00
N ILE A 39 9.35 0.33 -28.31
CA ILE A 39 10.72 0.36 -28.85
C ILE A 39 11.06 -1.06 -29.30
N PHE A 40 11.26 -1.23 -30.62
CA PHE A 40 11.73 -2.49 -31.21
C PHE A 40 13.25 -2.55 -31.18
N PHE A 41 13.80 -3.50 -30.42
CA PHE A 41 15.22 -3.86 -30.48
C PHE A 41 15.31 -5.38 -30.67
N ASN A 42 15.88 -5.84 -31.76
CA ASN A 42 16.14 -7.25 -32.08
C ASN A 42 14.93 -8.19 -31.91
N GLY A 43 13.73 -7.78 -32.32
CA GLY A 43 12.54 -8.64 -32.31
C GLY A 43 11.93 -8.88 -30.92
N ALA A 44 12.45 -8.29 -29.84
CA ALA A 44 11.87 -8.33 -28.52
C ALA A 44 11.01 -7.06 -28.28
N THR A 45 9.75 -7.21 -28.04
CA THR A 45 8.84 -6.14 -27.62
C THR A 45 9.05 -5.89 -26.14
N PHE A 46 9.77 -4.84 -25.77
CA PHE A 46 9.78 -4.36 -24.38
C PHE A 46 8.51 -3.57 -24.12
N SER A 47 7.55 -4.22 -23.49
CA SER A 47 6.38 -3.51 -22.93
C SER A 47 6.87 -2.77 -21.69
N TYR A 48 6.87 -1.45 -21.74
CA TYR A 48 7.10 -0.62 -20.54
C TYR A 48 5.84 -0.75 -19.67
N MET A 49 5.87 -1.63 -18.70
CA MET A 49 4.79 -1.72 -17.72
C MET A 49 4.80 -0.43 -16.90
N SER A 50 3.74 0.35 -16.98
CA SER A 50 3.56 1.51 -16.09
C SER A 50 3.65 1.04 -14.64
N GLN A 51 4.34 1.83 -13.81
CA GLN A 51 4.38 1.56 -12.37
C GLN A 51 2.93 1.49 -11.82
N PRO A 52 2.65 0.56 -10.89
CA PRO A 52 1.34 0.51 -10.26
C PRO A 52 0.99 1.85 -9.60
N ASP A 53 -0.28 2.23 -9.65
CA ASP A 53 -0.76 3.35 -8.86
C ASP A 53 -0.89 2.91 -7.40
N PHE A 54 0.04 3.34 -6.54
CA PHE A 54 0.04 2.98 -5.12
C PHE A 54 -0.85 3.89 -4.26
N GLN A 55 -1.47 4.92 -4.84
CA GLN A 55 -2.34 5.84 -4.10
C GLN A 55 -3.66 6.17 -4.83
N PRO A 56 -4.42 5.18 -5.32
CA PRO A 56 -5.71 5.45 -5.93
C PRO A 56 -6.73 5.96 -4.91
N THR A 57 -7.80 6.56 -5.40
CA THR A 57 -9.02 6.75 -4.60
C THR A 57 -9.96 5.59 -4.84
N LEU A 58 -10.26 4.84 -3.77
CA LEU A 58 -11.14 3.67 -3.79
C LEU A 58 -12.44 4.01 -3.07
N VAL A 59 -13.57 3.85 -3.75
CA VAL A 59 -14.88 4.22 -3.24
C VAL A 59 -15.69 2.97 -2.94
N GLY A 60 -15.97 2.75 -1.65
CA GLY A 60 -16.85 1.69 -1.18
C GLY A 60 -18.26 2.18 -0.85
N PRO A 61 -19.13 1.28 -0.37
CA PRO A 61 -20.48 1.61 0.05
C PRO A 61 -20.55 2.67 1.15
N THR A 62 -19.73 2.55 2.19
CA THR A 62 -19.74 3.44 3.37
C THR A 62 -18.46 4.21 3.60
N ILE A 63 -17.33 3.77 3.01
CA ILE A 63 -16.01 4.35 3.22
C ILE A 63 -15.37 4.71 1.87
N THR A 64 -14.70 5.85 1.83
CA THR A 64 -13.75 6.19 0.78
C THR A 64 -12.34 6.04 1.32
N VAL A 65 -11.50 5.27 0.63
CA VAL A 65 -10.05 5.16 0.87
C VAL A 65 -9.37 6.06 -0.15
N ARG A 66 -8.70 7.12 0.30
CA ARG A 66 -8.03 8.08 -0.59
C ARG A 66 -6.59 8.32 -0.17
N PRO A 67 -5.73 8.85 -1.05
CA PRO A 67 -4.40 9.29 -0.65
C PRO A 67 -4.43 10.15 0.60
N ILE A 68 -3.51 9.89 1.54
CA ILE A 68 -3.30 10.73 2.71
C ILE A 68 -2.64 12.05 2.30
N SER A 69 -3.05 13.14 2.91
CA SER A 69 -2.50 14.48 2.71
C SER A 69 -1.91 15.03 4.00
N ALA A 70 -0.96 15.95 3.92
CA ALA A 70 -0.44 16.67 5.09
C ALA A 70 -1.54 17.42 5.85
N ASP A 71 -2.58 17.88 5.17
CA ASP A 71 -3.73 18.56 5.75
C ASP A 71 -4.60 17.66 6.63
N ASP A 72 -4.48 16.34 6.50
CA ASP A 72 -5.24 15.36 7.29
C ASP A 72 -4.76 15.23 8.73
N TRP A 73 -3.66 15.87 9.10
CA TRP A 73 -3.02 15.72 10.40
C TRP A 73 -3.97 15.84 11.58
N LYS A 74 -4.70 16.93 11.66
CA LYS A 74 -5.56 17.25 12.80
C LYS A 74 -6.66 16.21 12.99
N ASP A 75 -7.31 15.84 11.90
CA ASP A 75 -8.47 14.94 11.94
C ASP A 75 -8.04 13.48 12.13
N LEU A 76 -6.92 13.05 11.51
CA LEU A 76 -6.38 11.71 11.75
C LEU A 76 -5.80 11.56 13.15
N PHE A 77 -5.15 12.60 13.71
CA PHE A 77 -4.70 12.57 15.10
C PHE A 77 -5.89 12.46 16.05
N ALA A 78 -6.94 13.24 15.84
CA ALA A 78 -8.17 13.12 16.63
C ALA A 78 -8.78 11.71 16.57
N ALA A 79 -8.78 11.08 15.39
CA ALA A 79 -9.28 9.70 15.22
C ALA A 79 -8.37 8.64 15.87
N GLY A 80 -7.04 8.88 15.94
CA GLY A 80 -6.02 7.96 16.42
C GLY A 80 -5.53 8.19 17.84
N SER A 81 -5.94 9.26 18.53
CA SER A 81 -5.44 9.64 19.86
C SER A 81 -6.01 8.82 21.04
N ASP A 82 -6.93 7.89 20.80
CA ASP A 82 -7.45 7.00 21.84
C ASP A 82 -6.38 5.91 22.16
N PRO A 83 -5.85 5.84 23.42
CA PRO A 83 -4.83 4.86 23.80
C PRO A 83 -5.26 3.42 23.56
N LYS A 84 -6.57 3.13 23.63
CA LYS A 84 -7.11 1.78 23.43
C LYS A 84 -6.83 1.24 22.01
N ILE A 85 -6.63 2.11 21.02
CA ILE A 85 -6.29 1.70 19.66
C ILE A 85 -4.94 1.00 19.65
N TRP A 86 -3.99 1.47 20.44
CA TRP A 86 -2.58 1.08 20.44
C TRP A 86 -2.17 0.12 21.57
N GLU A 87 -3.09 -0.19 22.49
CA GLU A 87 -2.86 -0.95 23.71
C GLU A 87 -2.08 -2.27 23.50
N VAL A 88 -2.37 -2.99 22.42
CA VAL A 88 -1.69 -4.27 22.08
C VAL A 88 -0.80 -4.14 20.85
N HIS A 89 -0.52 -2.90 20.44
CA HIS A 89 0.33 -2.64 19.28
C HIS A 89 1.82 -2.62 19.72
N PRO A 90 2.78 -3.11 18.89
CA PRO A 90 4.21 -3.06 19.20
C PRO A 90 4.76 -1.66 19.51
N VAL A 91 4.08 -0.61 19.03
CA VAL A 91 4.41 0.80 19.30
C VAL A 91 3.19 1.43 19.98
N PRO A 92 3.07 1.29 21.32
CA PRO A 92 1.85 1.66 22.04
C PRO A 92 1.69 3.17 22.28
N ASP A 93 2.74 3.96 22.11
CA ASP A 93 2.77 5.41 22.33
C ASP A 93 2.20 6.24 21.16
N ARG A 94 1.71 5.61 20.12
CA ARG A 94 1.13 6.30 18.95
C ARG A 94 -0.12 7.11 19.26
N TYR A 95 -0.74 6.98 20.43
CA TYR A 95 -1.84 7.86 20.86
C TYR A 95 -1.33 9.25 21.27
N THR A 96 -0.04 9.41 21.55
CA THR A 96 0.59 10.71 21.85
C THR A 96 0.83 11.49 20.55
N GLU A 97 0.87 12.82 20.65
CA GLU A 97 1.14 13.66 19.49
C GLU A 97 2.48 13.31 18.83
N ALA A 98 3.55 13.15 19.63
CA ALA A 98 4.88 12.82 19.10
C ALA A 98 4.93 11.43 18.45
N GLY A 99 4.30 10.42 19.07
CA GLY A 99 4.24 9.07 18.51
C GLY A 99 3.40 9.01 17.24
N PHE A 100 2.25 9.71 17.23
CA PHE A 100 1.40 9.77 16.04
C PHE A 100 2.04 10.59 14.91
N ARG A 101 2.80 11.65 15.23
CA ARG A 101 3.50 12.46 14.22
C ARG A 101 4.44 11.57 13.38
N LYS A 102 5.27 10.76 14.03
CA LYS A 102 6.17 9.83 13.32
C LYS A 102 5.41 8.84 12.42
N PHE A 103 4.29 8.33 12.92
CA PHE A 103 3.41 7.43 12.17
C PHE A 103 2.81 8.10 10.93
N PHE A 104 2.29 9.32 11.12
CA PHE A 104 1.62 10.11 10.08
C PHE A 104 2.60 10.59 9.01
N ASP A 105 3.72 11.19 9.42
CA ASP A 105 4.75 11.69 8.49
C ASP A 105 5.28 10.53 7.62
N GLY A 106 5.55 9.36 8.23
CA GLY A 106 5.93 8.17 7.49
C GLY A 106 4.86 7.67 6.50
N ALA A 107 3.58 7.92 6.74
CA ALA A 107 2.52 7.60 5.78
C ALA A 107 2.48 8.60 4.61
N VAL A 108 2.62 9.90 4.89
CA VAL A 108 2.66 10.97 3.87
C VAL A 108 3.89 10.83 2.98
N ASP A 109 5.07 10.66 3.59
CA ASP A 109 6.35 10.59 2.88
C ASP A 109 6.48 9.35 2.00
N SER A 110 5.86 8.24 2.40
CA SER A 110 5.90 6.98 1.63
C SER A 110 5.26 7.09 0.26
N LYS A 111 4.37 8.06 0.02
CA LYS A 111 3.51 8.15 -1.18
C LYS A 111 2.70 6.86 -1.44
N MET A 112 2.42 6.12 -0.35
CA MET A 112 1.66 4.86 -0.36
C MET A 112 0.61 4.83 0.76
N GLY A 113 0.46 5.94 1.51
CA GLY A 113 -0.45 6.09 2.63
C GLY A 113 -1.86 6.49 2.20
N PHE A 114 -2.85 6.03 2.97
CA PHE A 114 -4.27 6.30 2.76
C PHE A 114 -4.94 6.84 4.02
N ALA A 115 -5.90 7.71 3.82
CA ALA A 115 -6.87 8.13 4.81
C ALA A 115 -8.24 7.49 4.50
N PHE A 116 -8.96 7.09 5.54
CA PHE A 116 -10.30 6.51 5.44
C PHE A 116 -11.34 7.56 5.81
N VAL A 117 -12.24 7.84 4.88
CA VAL A 117 -13.30 8.83 5.02
C VAL A 117 -14.63 8.12 5.20
N ASP A 118 -15.35 8.35 6.28
CA ASP A 118 -16.73 7.95 6.45
C ASP A 118 -17.62 8.79 5.52
N ARG A 119 -18.26 8.14 4.56
CA ARG A 119 -19.07 8.81 3.54
C ARG A 119 -20.36 9.44 4.08
N ALA A 120 -20.84 8.99 5.23
CA ALA A 120 -22.05 9.54 5.83
C ALA A 120 -21.85 10.96 6.37
N ASN A 121 -20.63 11.29 6.82
CA ASN A 121 -20.35 12.56 7.50
C ASN A 121 -19.05 13.24 7.09
N GLY A 122 -18.27 12.64 6.18
CA GLY A 122 -17.00 13.18 5.69
C GLY A 122 -15.84 13.12 6.67
N ARG A 123 -15.98 12.48 7.85
CA ARG A 123 -14.93 12.44 8.87
C ARG A 123 -13.86 11.41 8.53
N LEU A 124 -12.63 11.71 8.91
CA LEU A 124 -11.54 10.75 8.88
C LEU A 124 -11.68 9.77 10.06
N ILE A 125 -11.63 8.48 9.75
CA ILE A 125 -11.88 7.39 10.72
C ILE A 125 -10.71 6.44 10.86
N GLY A 126 -9.63 6.64 10.11
CA GLY A 126 -8.47 5.76 10.15
C GLY A 126 -7.52 5.95 8.99
N SER A 127 -6.52 5.10 8.96
CA SER A 127 -5.45 5.13 7.96
C SER A 127 -4.89 3.72 7.74
N SER A 128 -4.26 3.52 6.58
CA SER A 128 -3.43 2.36 6.24
C SER A 128 -2.40 2.77 5.20
N ARG A 129 -1.49 1.87 4.82
CA ARG A 129 -0.62 2.08 3.66
C ARG A 129 -0.19 0.79 3.01
N TYR A 130 0.17 0.87 1.72
CA TYR A 130 0.98 -0.12 1.06
C TYR A 130 2.46 0.06 1.42
N TYR A 131 3.23 -1.01 1.33
CA TYR A 131 4.67 -0.96 1.58
C TYR A 131 5.40 -2.12 0.91
N GLY A 132 6.64 -1.87 0.46
CA GLY A 132 7.57 -2.91 0.03
C GLY A 132 7.04 -3.77 -1.12
N TYR A 133 6.55 -3.15 -2.21
CA TYR A 133 6.18 -3.89 -3.40
C TYR A 133 7.42 -4.50 -4.06
N GLU A 134 7.42 -5.82 -4.22
CA GLU A 134 8.47 -6.59 -4.85
C GLU A 134 7.96 -7.18 -6.18
N PRO A 135 8.29 -6.56 -7.33
CA PRO A 135 7.76 -6.98 -8.63
C PRO A 135 8.11 -8.43 -9.01
N GLU A 136 9.30 -8.91 -8.60
CA GLU A 136 9.75 -10.27 -8.94
C GLU A 136 8.93 -11.37 -8.26
N SER A 137 8.53 -11.14 -7.01
CA SER A 137 7.67 -12.06 -6.23
C SER A 137 6.19 -11.73 -6.32
N GLY A 138 5.83 -10.56 -6.85
CA GLY A 138 4.48 -10.06 -6.85
C GLY A 138 3.90 -9.83 -5.44
N GLU A 139 4.77 -9.57 -4.44
CA GLU A 139 4.36 -9.38 -3.05
C GLU A 139 4.26 -7.90 -2.67
N ILE A 140 3.21 -7.54 -1.91
CA ILE A 140 3.05 -6.21 -1.32
C ILE A 140 2.50 -6.31 0.11
N GLU A 141 2.94 -5.44 1.02
CA GLU A 141 2.37 -5.32 2.36
C GLU A 141 1.20 -4.33 2.39
N ILE A 142 0.11 -4.68 3.09
CA ILE A 142 -0.88 -3.74 3.62
C ILE A 142 -0.64 -3.65 5.13
N GLY A 143 -0.13 -2.50 5.59
CA GLY A 143 0.27 -2.32 6.96
C GLY A 143 -0.16 -0.99 7.57
N TRP A 144 0.29 -0.75 8.81
CA TRP A 144 0.05 0.49 9.57
C TRP A 144 -1.43 0.89 9.66
N THR A 145 -2.32 -0.11 9.73
CA THR A 145 -3.76 0.13 9.75
C THR A 145 -4.25 0.46 11.15
N PHE A 146 -4.99 1.55 11.29
CA PHE A 146 -5.83 1.78 12.46
C PHE A 146 -7.22 2.26 12.03
N LEU A 147 -8.18 2.05 12.91
CA LEU A 147 -9.54 2.59 12.83
C LEU A 147 -9.91 3.21 14.17
N ALA A 148 -10.60 4.35 14.13
CA ALA A 148 -11.22 4.95 15.29
C ALA A 148 -12.11 3.93 15.99
N ARG A 149 -12.14 3.95 17.33
CA ARG A 149 -12.90 2.95 18.13
C ARG A 149 -14.38 2.87 17.80
N SER A 150 -14.98 3.99 17.42
CA SER A 150 -16.38 4.05 16.96
C SER A 150 -16.69 3.14 15.76
N HIS A 151 -15.66 2.70 15.04
CA HIS A 151 -15.78 1.85 13.84
C HIS A 151 -15.27 0.41 14.07
N TRP A 152 -15.01 0.04 15.33
CA TRP A 152 -14.62 -1.32 15.68
C TRP A 152 -15.83 -2.27 15.74
N GLY A 153 -15.56 -3.55 15.48
CA GLY A 153 -16.58 -4.60 15.53
C GLY A 153 -17.60 -4.62 14.39
N GLY A 154 -17.56 -3.59 13.53
CA GLY A 154 -18.42 -3.44 12.37
C GLY A 154 -17.82 -3.90 11.05
N ALA A 155 -18.46 -3.50 9.95
CA ALA A 155 -18.03 -3.81 8.58
C ALA A 155 -16.83 -2.97 8.12
N ALA A 156 -16.52 -1.85 8.79
CA ALA A 156 -15.54 -0.87 8.33
C ALA A 156 -14.16 -1.47 7.98
N ASN A 157 -13.62 -2.34 8.86
CA ASN A 157 -12.32 -2.98 8.57
C ASN A 157 -12.39 -3.91 7.36
N ARG A 158 -13.50 -4.65 7.20
CA ARG A 158 -13.69 -5.54 6.05
C ARG A 158 -13.79 -4.75 4.76
N GLU A 159 -14.60 -3.68 4.75
CA GLU A 159 -14.76 -2.81 3.58
C GLU A 159 -13.43 -2.20 3.15
N VAL A 160 -12.68 -1.59 4.08
CA VAL A 160 -11.37 -1.03 3.78
C VAL A 160 -10.41 -2.09 3.24
N LYS A 161 -10.35 -3.26 3.89
CA LYS A 161 -9.46 -4.34 3.44
C LYS A 161 -9.89 -4.89 2.09
N GLY A 162 -11.19 -4.99 1.83
CA GLY A 162 -11.73 -5.40 0.52
C GLY A 162 -11.29 -4.46 -0.58
N LEU A 163 -11.51 -3.16 -0.39
CA LEU A 163 -11.10 -2.13 -1.35
C LEU A 163 -9.60 -2.15 -1.64
N MET A 164 -8.77 -2.24 -0.59
CA MET A 164 -7.32 -2.28 -0.75
C MET A 164 -6.83 -3.59 -1.38
N LEU A 165 -7.42 -4.73 -1.06
CA LEU A 165 -7.08 -6.02 -1.66
C LEU A 165 -7.51 -6.09 -3.13
N ASP A 166 -8.73 -5.65 -3.46
CA ASP A 166 -9.20 -5.58 -4.85
C ASP A 166 -8.23 -4.77 -5.72
N HIS A 167 -7.75 -3.65 -5.20
CA HIS A 167 -6.78 -2.85 -5.92
C HIS A 167 -5.40 -3.51 -5.98
N ALA A 168 -4.87 -3.99 -4.86
CA ALA A 168 -3.56 -4.62 -4.81
C ALA A 168 -3.45 -5.80 -5.79
N PHE A 169 -4.48 -6.61 -5.92
CA PHE A 169 -4.51 -7.75 -6.84
C PHE A 169 -4.62 -7.36 -8.33
N THR A 170 -4.67 -6.08 -8.67
CA THR A 170 -4.48 -5.65 -10.06
C THR A 170 -3.02 -5.69 -10.50
N PHE A 171 -2.05 -5.69 -9.55
CA PHE A 171 -0.62 -5.67 -9.83
C PHE A 171 0.23 -6.60 -8.96
N ALA A 172 -0.34 -7.18 -7.89
CA ALA A 172 0.35 -8.09 -6.98
C ALA A 172 -0.33 -9.47 -6.99
N ASP A 173 0.44 -10.52 -6.68
CA ASP A 173 -0.03 -11.90 -6.56
C ASP A 173 -0.26 -12.31 -5.10
N THR A 174 0.43 -11.63 -4.17
CA THR A 174 0.34 -11.90 -2.73
C THR A 174 0.33 -10.60 -1.94
N VAL A 175 -0.64 -10.48 -1.05
CA VAL A 175 -0.68 -9.40 -0.06
C VAL A 175 -0.31 -9.95 1.31
N VAL A 176 0.64 -9.31 1.98
CA VAL A 176 1.09 -9.68 3.32
C VAL A 176 0.73 -8.62 4.36
N PHE A 177 0.61 -9.08 5.61
CA PHE A 177 0.31 -8.26 6.78
C PHE A 177 1.28 -8.66 7.90
N TRP A 178 2.10 -7.71 8.34
CA TRP A 178 3.00 -7.90 9.47
C TRP A 178 2.29 -7.53 10.76
N VAL A 179 2.02 -8.51 11.59
CA VAL A 179 1.24 -8.35 12.82
C VAL A 179 2.10 -8.70 14.03
N GLY A 180 2.29 -7.75 14.93
CA GLY A 180 3.06 -7.98 16.15
C GLY A 180 2.56 -9.22 16.92
N GLU A 181 3.49 -10.01 17.46
CA GLU A 181 3.17 -11.26 18.16
C GLU A 181 2.13 -11.06 19.26
N GLN A 182 2.19 -9.97 20.00
CA GLN A 182 1.24 -9.66 21.08
C GLN A 182 -0.04 -8.95 20.61
N ASN A 183 -0.14 -8.63 19.31
CA ASN A 183 -1.30 -7.95 18.77
C ASN A 183 -2.42 -8.94 18.36
N TRP A 184 -2.98 -9.65 19.35
CA TRP A 184 -4.03 -10.64 19.16
C TRP A 184 -5.27 -10.08 18.43
N ARG A 185 -5.55 -8.79 18.61
CA ARG A 185 -6.68 -8.10 17.96
C ARG A 185 -6.49 -8.08 16.44
N SER A 186 -5.32 -7.69 15.98
CA SER A 186 -4.98 -7.68 14.55
C SER A 186 -4.88 -9.10 13.99
N GLN A 187 -4.33 -10.07 14.74
CA GLN A 187 -4.30 -11.46 14.33
C GLN A 187 -5.71 -12.01 14.06
N GLY A 188 -6.65 -11.76 15.00
CA GLY A 188 -8.05 -12.15 14.82
C GLY A 188 -8.71 -11.45 13.61
N ALA A 189 -8.36 -10.18 13.35
CA ALA A 189 -8.87 -9.48 12.17
C ALA A 189 -8.33 -10.09 10.87
N MET A 190 -7.04 -10.46 10.81
CA MET A 190 -6.45 -11.10 9.62
C MET A 190 -7.08 -12.48 9.34
N THR A 191 -7.30 -13.27 10.37
CA THR A 191 -8.00 -14.57 10.22
C THR A 191 -9.41 -14.40 9.65
N LYS A 192 -10.16 -13.40 10.13
CA LYS A 192 -11.54 -13.13 9.67
C LYS A 192 -11.64 -12.73 8.19
N ILE A 193 -10.60 -12.12 7.64
CA ILE A 193 -10.55 -11.76 6.21
C ILE A 193 -9.87 -12.83 5.35
N GLY A 194 -9.63 -14.02 5.89
CA GLY A 194 -9.06 -15.15 5.14
C GLY A 194 -7.54 -15.19 5.08
N GLY A 195 -6.84 -14.37 5.86
CA GLY A 195 -5.38 -14.40 5.97
C GLY A 195 -4.88 -15.72 6.56
N ARG A 196 -3.88 -16.32 5.92
CA ARG A 196 -3.14 -17.49 6.42
C ARG A 196 -1.86 -17.03 7.08
N LYS A 197 -1.61 -17.52 8.28
CA LYS A 197 -0.37 -17.23 8.98
C LYS A 197 0.76 -18.08 8.39
N ARG A 198 1.88 -17.44 8.00
CA ARG A 198 3.13 -18.12 7.65
C ARG A 198 3.73 -18.75 8.90
N GLU A 199 4.43 -19.87 8.72
CA GLU A 199 5.16 -20.50 9.83
C GLU A 199 6.33 -19.63 10.30
N GLY A 200 6.53 -19.57 11.61
CA GLY A 200 7.62 -18.84 12.25
C GLY A 200 7.27 -17.45 12.74
N LEU A 201 8.27 -16.82 13.33
CA LEU A 201 8.30 -15.44 13.77
C LEU A 201 9.36 -14.70 12.94
N PHE A 202 9.06 -13.47 12.59
CA PHE A 202 9.88 -12.65 11.72
C PHE A 202 10.23 -11.34 12.44
N THR A 203 11.42 -10.80 12.15
CA THR A 203 11.81 -9.45 12.56
C THR A 203 12.14 -8.61 11.33
N ARG A 204 12.04 -7.29 11.44
CA ARG A 204 12.44 -6.37 10.38
C ARG A 204 13.12 -5.13 10.93
N ALA A 205 14.03 -4.54 10.16
CA ALA A 205 14.83 -3.39 10.57
C ALA A 205 13.98 -2.19 11.06
N LEU A 206 12.77 -2.01 10.50
CA LEU A 206 11.86 -0.92 10.87
C LEU A 206 11.33 -0.99 12.31
N SER A 207 11.41 -2.14 12.96
CA SER A 207 10.84 -2.39 14.30
C SER A 207 11.82 -3.05 15.28
N GLY A 208 13.11 -3.05 14.93
CA GLY A 208 14.15 -3.66 15.77
C GLY A 208 13.90 -5.16 15.97
N GLU A 209 14.06 -5.64 17.19
CA GLU A 209 13.90 -7.06 17.54
C GLU A 209 12.45 -7.48 17.82
N THR A 210 11.48 -6.58 17.67
CA THR A 210 10.06 -6.92 17.88
C THR A 210 9.63 -8.05 16.97
N PRO A 211 9.12 -9.18 17.50
CA PRO A 211 8.69 -10.31 16.69
C PRO A 211 7.31 -10.07 16.07
N TYR A 212 7.14 -10.57 14.85
CA TYR A 212 5.91 -10.48 14.08
C TYR A 212 5.50 -11.83 13.52
N PHE A 213 4.20 -12.05 13.42
CA PHE A 213 3.64 -13.02 12.48
C PHE A 213 3.39 -12.33 11.14
N ILE A 214 3.62 -13.08 10.05
CA ILE A 214 3.19 -12.66 8.70
C ILE A 214 1.92 -13.43 8.37
N PHE A 215 0.85 -12.68 8.05
CA PHE A 215 -0.35 -13.24 7.43
C PHE A 215 -0.31 -12.92 5.95
N GLU A 216 -0.76 -13.85 5.13
CA GLU A 216 -0.79 -13.69 3.67
C GLU A 216 -2.17 -13.99 3.10
N ILE A 217 -2.52 -13.30 2.03
CA ILE A 217 -3.65 -13.61 1.15
C ILE A 217 -3.11 -13.64 -0.27
N THR A 218 -3.19 -14.78 -0.94
CA THR A 218 -2.84 -14.88 -2.36
C THR A 218 -4.01 -14.51 -3.25
N LYS A 219 -3.74 -13.93 -4.42
CA LYS A 219 -4.75 -13.56 -5.42
C LYS A 219 -5.67 -14.73 -5.76
N ALA A 220 -5.07 -15.92 -6.04
CA ALA A 220 -5.83 -17.14 -6.35
C ALA A 220 -6.82 -17.52 -5.25
N ARG A 221 -6.40 -17.42 -3.96
CA ARG A 221 -7.28 -17.72 -2.82
C ARG A 221 -8.36 -16.65 -2.65
N TYR A 222 -8.01 -15.39 -2.87
CA TYR A 222 -8.95 -14.29 -2.79
C TYR A 222 -10.07 -14.42 -3.82
N GLU A 223 -9.72 -14.69 -5.07
CA GLU A 223 -10.66 -14.87 -6.17
C GLU A 223 -11.50 -16.14 -6.04
N SER A 224 -10.96 -17.24 -5.47
CA SER A 224 -11.69 -18.51 -5.29
C SER A 224 -12.71 -18.54 -4.14
N GLY A 225 -12.92 -17.42 -3.43
CA GLY A 225 -13.92 -17.30 -2.35
C GLY A 225 -13.50 -16.43 -1.19
N GLY A 226 -12.22 -16.04 -1.10
CA GLY A 226 -11.76 -15.13 -0.03
C GLY A 226 -12.46 -13.78 -0.04
N ARG A 227 -12.86 -13.29 -1.22
CA ARG A 227 -13.57 -12.02 -1.40
C ARG A 227 -14.93 -12.00 -0.68
N THR A 228 -15.61 -13.15 -0.61
CA THR A 228 -16.90 -13.28 0.10
C THR A 228 -16.78 -13.06 1.62
N LEU A 229 -15.58 -13.24 2.20
CA LEU A 229 -15.34 -12.97 3.62
C LEU A 229 -15.31 -11.46 3.94
N LEU A 230 -15.25 -10.62 2.92
CA LEU A 230 -15.19 -9.17 3.01
C LEU A 230 -16.52 -8.47 2.65
N ALA A 231 -17.47 -9.24 2.14
CA ALA A 231 -18.82 -8.77 1.83
C ALA A 231 -19.69 -8.55 3.09
#